data_37dce4f99f61cc0b2278fb806d179898
#
_entry.id   37dce4f99f61cc0b2278fb806d179898
#
_cell.length_a   1.000
_cell.length_b   1.000
_cell.length_c   1.000
_cell.angle_alpha   90.00
_cell.angle_beta   90.00
_cell.angle_gamma   90.00
#
_symmetry.space_group_name_H-M   'P 1'
#
loop_
_entity.id
_entity.type
_entity.pdbx_description
1 polymer ?
#
loop_
_entity_poly.entity_id
_entity_poly.type
_entity_poly.pdbx_seq_one_letter_code
_entity_poly.pdbx_strand_id
1 'polypeptide(L)'
;MKKLFITIAFVAAAMFANAQFFVGGNLGMAMENGKIKAVNSGTTVEQDAPKAFTFTFAPSLGYMFNDNMGVGLDLMFGMGKVTAKTYNDPNPVITTTTKTTTIGFAPYFRYVFAEVDNFKFYADARIEYLMSTPKIEGEQSGTTVTVDGPKTTNFGVGIVPGMQYNLTDNISMNGALNILELGFASEKTVTKDVDGQGTELTEKTNEFGFGVNYATPITIGFFYTF
;
A
#
# COMPACT_ATOMS: atom_id res chain seq x y z
N MET A 1 -27.48 -6.13 -31.90
CA MET A 1 -26.85 -5.11 -31.01
C MET A 1 -27.88 -4.37 -30.17
N LYS A 2 -28.96 -3.78 -30.73
CA LYS A 2 -29.97 -3.02 -29.91
C LYS A 2 -30.62 -3.86 -28.79
N LYS A 3 -30.93 -5.14 -29.03
CA LYS A 3 -31.51 -6.03 -28.01
C LYS A 3 -30.55 -6.32 -26.86
N LEU A 4 -29.23 -6.45 -27.15
CA LEU A 4 -28.21 -6.66 -26.15
C LEU A 4 -28.06 -5.43 -25.22
N PHE A 5 -28.08 -4.22 -25.79
CA PHE A 5 -28.07 -2.98 -25.01
C PHE A 5 -29.28 -2.83 -24.10
N ILE A 6 -30.46 -3.19 -24.56
CA ILE A 6 -31.68 -3.15 -23.76
C ILE A 6 -31.61 -4.18 -22.63
N THR A 7 -31.14 -5.39 -22.88
CA THR A 7 -30.96 -6.40 -21.84
C THR A 7 -29.94 -5.98 -20.80
N ILE A 8 -28.81 -5.41 -21.21
CA ILE A 8 -27.80 -4.88 -20.29
C ILE A 8 -28.36 -3.71 -19.47
N ALA A 9 -29.15 -2.82 -20.08
CA ALA A 9 -29.79 -1.71 -19.38
C ALA A 9 -30.83 -2.18 -18.36
N PHE A 10 -31.64 -3.22 -18.68
CA PHE A 10 -32.59 -3.81 -17.74
C PHE A 10 -31.90 -4.54 -16.58
N VAL A 11 -30.85 -5.31 -16.86
CA VAL A 11 -30.03 -5.97 -15.83
C VAL A 11 -29.37 -4.90 -14.94
N ALA A 12 -28.79 -3.87 -15.53
CA ALA A 12 -28.25 -2.74 -14.77
C ALA A 12 -29.35 -2.08 -13.89
N ALA A 13 -30.52 -1.75 -14.44
CA ALA A 13 -31.60 -1.15 -13.67
C ALA A 13 -32.10 -2.03 -12.51
N ALA A 14 -32.17 -3.35 -12.71
CA ALA A 14 -32.54 -4.29 -11.64
C ALA A 14 -31.47 -4.38 -10.54
N MET A 15 -30.20 -4.22 -10.89
CA MET A 15 -29.11 -4.17 -9.92
C MET A 15 -29.13 -2.88 -9.09
N PHE A 16 -29.64 -1.78 -9.63
CA PHE A 16 -29.76 -0.50 -8.92
C PHE A 16 -30.88 -0.46 -7.87
N ALA A 17 -31.84 -1.38 -7.89
CA ALA A 17 -33.00 -1.35 -7.00
C ALA A 17 -32.68 -1.65 -5.51
N ASN A 18 -31.57 -2.38 -5.26
CA ASN A 18 -31.07 -2.70 -3.90
C ASN A 18 -29.62 -2.28 -3.71
N ALA A 19 -29.18 -1.32 -4.45
CA ALA A 19 -27.79 -0.96 -4.56
C ALA A 19 -27.43 0.16 -3.60
N GLN A 20 -26.31 -0.02 -2.92
CA GLN A 20 -25.81 0.93 -1.94
C GLN A 20 -24.45 1.47 -2.39
N PHE A 21 -24.39 2.79 -2.58
CA PHE A 21 -23.10 3.46 -2.72
C PHE A 21 -22.42 3.57 -1.38
N PHE A 22 -21.13 3.38 -1.34
CA PHE A 22 -20.34 3.68 -0.18
C PHE A 22 -19.13 4.55 -0.54
N VAL A 23 -18.78 5.40 0.42
CA VAL A 23 -17.56 6.20 0.39
C VAL A 23 -16.83 6.03 1.71
N GLY A 24 -15.53 6.08 1.68
CA GLY A 24 -14.75 5.91 2.89
C GLY A 24 -13.28 6.04 2.63
N GLY A 25 -12.48 5.39 3.46
CA GLY A 25 -11.05 5.32 3.26
C GLY A 25 -10.34 4.68 4.44
N ASN A 26 -9.13 4.27 4.16
CA ASN A 26 -8.23 3.65 5.11
C ASN A 26 -7.08 4.60 5.45
N LEU A 27 -6.66 4.58 6.71
CA LEU A 27 -5.48 5.26 7.19
C LEU A 27 -4.52 4.21 7.74
N GLY A 28 -3.23 4.35 7.42
CA GLY A 28 -2.18 3.52 7.97
C GLY A 28 -1.00 4.37 8.42
N MET A 29 -0.38 3.98 9.51
CA MET A 29 0.85 4.59 10.00
C MET A 29 1.74 3.49 10.58
N ALA A 30 3.02 3.51 10.21
CA ALA A 30 4.02 2.63 10.79
C ALA A 30 5.26 3.43 11.17
N MET A 31 5.88 3.05 12.29
CA MET A 31 7.15 3.59 12.75
C MET A 31 8.06 2.44 13.13
N GLU A 32 9.27 2.50 12.64
CA GLU A 32 10.31 1.54 12.99
C GLU A 32 11.54 2.29 13.50
N ASN A 33 12.09 1.84 14.60
CA ASN A 33 13.34 2.30 15.15
C ASN A 33 14.00 1.17 15.95
N GLY A 34 15.31 1.23 16.08
CA GLY A 34 16.03 0.19 16.79
C GLY A 34 17.50 0.56 17.01
N LYS A 35 18.23 -0.39 17.56
CA LYS A 35 19.66 -0.32 17.77
C LYS A 35 20.34 -1.59 17.30
N ILE A 36 21.48 -1.44 16.69
CA ILE A 36 22.34 -2.55 16.26
C ILE A 36 23.50 -2.62 17.25
N LYS A 37 23.70 -3.79 17.85
CA LYS A 37 24.84 -4.06 18.72
C LYS A 37 25.81 -5.01 18.01
N ALA A 38 27.01 -4.55 17.78
CA ALA A 38 28.11 -5.39 17.29
C ALA A 38 29.09 -5.65 18.44
N VAL A 39 29.42 -6.92 18.65
CA VAL A 39 30.42 -7.34 19.63
C VAL A 39 31.65 -7.84 18.87
N ASN A 40 32.77 -7.15 19.00
CA ASN A 40 34.04 -7.54 18.41
C ASN A 40 35.12 -7.59 19.49
N SER A 41 35.72 -8.76 19.66
CA SER A 41 36.82 -8.99 20.62
C SER A 41 36.53 -8.48 22.05
N GLY A 42 35.28 -8.65 22.52
CA GLY A 42 34.86 -8.21 23.87
C GLY A 42 34.46 -6.74 23.98
N THR A 43 34.58 -5.96 22.90
CA THR A 43 34.07 -4.56 22.85
C THR A 43 32.71 -4.54 22.19
N THR A 44 31.72 -3.97 22.88
CA THR A 44 30.38 -3.77 22.34
C THR A 44 30.26 -2.36 21.73
N VAL A 45 29.96 -2.30 20.45
CA VAL A 45 29.64 -1.07 19.74
C VAL A 45 28.15 -1.05 19.48
N GLU A 46 27.47 0.00 19.94
CA GLU A 46 26.04 0.20 19.73
C GLU A 46 25.85 1.33 18.72
N GLN A 47 25.05 1.08 17.68
CA GLN A 47 24.73 2.04 16.63
C GLN A 47 23.21 2.14 16.48
N ASP A 48 22.70 3.31 16.10
CA ASP A 48 21.29 3.47 15.74
C ASP A 48 21.00 2.64 14.48
N ALA A 49 19.98 1.78 14.55
CA ALA A 49 19.40 1.17 13.35
C ALA A 49 18.71 2.24 12.48
N PRO A 50 18.49 1.98 11.19
CA PRO A 50 17.69 2.86 10.37
C PRO A 50 16.32 3.14 11.02
N LYS A 51 15.90 4.41 10.98
CA LYS A 51 14.58 4.84 11.47
C LYS A 51 13.67 4.98 10.28
N ALA A 52 12.52 4.30 10.31
CA ALA A 52 11.52 4.39 9.27
C ALA A 52 10.20 4.97 9.81
N PHE A 53 9.57 5.78 8.99
CA PHE A 53 8.21 6.28 9.19
C PHE A 53 7.45 6.12 7.88
N THR A 54 6.26 5.57 7.95
CA THR A 54 5.36 5.44 6.80
C THR A 54 3.97 5.92 7.19
N PHE A 55 3.37 6.70 6.31
CA PHE A 55 1.97 7.12 6.38
C PHE A 55 1.27 6.78 5.08
N THR A 56 0.08 6.20 5.17
CA THR A 56 -0.75 5.87 4.02
C THR A 56 -2.16 6.39 4.23
N PHE A 57 -2.74 6.91 3.16
CA PHE A 57 -4.14 7.32 3.07
C PHE A 57 -4.73 6.76 1.78
N ALA A 58 -5.79 6.01 1.89
CA ALA A 58 -6.46 5.39 0.75
C ALA A 58 -7.96 5.69 0.80
N PRO A 59 -8.42 6.83 0.22
CA PRO A 59 -9.84 7.06 0.02
C PRO A 59 -10.42 6.00 -0.92
N SER A 60 -11.62 5.57 -0.60
CA SER A 60 -12.33 4.48 -1.25
C SER A 60 -13.72 4.92 -1.65
N LEU A 61 -14.14 4.48 -2.81
CA LEU A 61 -15.53 4.59 -3.27
C LEU A 61 -15.97 3.26 -3.87
N GLY A 62 -17.24 2.93 -3.71
CA GLY A 62 -17.72 1.67 -4.26
C GLY A 62 -19.23 1.54 -4.24
N TYR A 63 -19.68 0.39 -4.66
CA TYR A 63 -21.04 0.09 -4.95
C TYR A 63 -21.34 -1.38 -4.64
N MET A 64 -22.26 -1.63 -3.73
CA MET A 64 -22.76 -2.98 -3.46
C MET A 64 -23.96 -3.27 -4.35
N PHE A 65 -23.86 -4.32 -5.16
CA PHE A 65 -24.96 -4.79 -6.01
C PHE A 65 -26.08 -5.44 -5.20
N ASN A 66 -25.69 -6.08 -4.11
CA ASN A 66 -26.51 -6.75 -3.11
C ASN A 66 -25.72 -6.87 -1.81
N ASP A 67 -26.30 -7.50 -0.80
CA ASP A 67 -25.67 -7.63 0.53
C ASP A 67 -24.33 -8.33 0.52
N ASN A 68 -24.04 -9.15 -0.51
CA ASN A 68 -22.86 -10.00 -0.58
C ASN A 68 -21.83 -9.59 -1.61
N MET A 69 -22.19 -8.80 -2.63
CA MET A 69 -21.30 -8.51 -3.76
C MET A 69 -21.26 -7.03 -4.09
N GLY A 70 -20.06 -6.56 -4.37
CA GLY A 70 -19.84 -5.17 -4.77
C GLY A 70 -18.54 -4.97 -5.52
N VAL A 71 -18.36 -3.76 -6.00
CA VAL A 71 -17.10 -3.29 -6.60
C VAL A 71 -16.68 -2.00 -5.94
N GLY A 72 -15.40 -1.75 -5.94
CA GLY A 72 -14.88 -0.49 -5.42
C GLY A 72 -13.56 -0.12 -6.07
N LEU A 73 -13.12 1.08 -5.73
CA LEU A 73 -11.87 1.66 -6.16
C LEU A 73 -11.23 2.36 -4.96
N ASP A 74 -10.02 1.95 -4.63
CA ASP A 74 -9.16 2.66 -3.70
C ASP A 74 -8.21 3.56 -4.48
N LEU A 75 -8.07 4.82 -4.07
CA LEU A 75 -7.00 5.70 -4.50
C LEU A 75 -5.96 5.71 -3.38
N MET A 76 -4.70 5.43 -3.72
CA MET A 76 -3.66 5.20 -2.72
C MET A 76 -2.64 6.34 -2.72
N PHE A 77 -2.41 6.91 -1.55
CA PHE A 77 -1.41 7.94 -1.29
C PHE A 77 -0.54 7.50 -0.13
N GLY A 78 0.77 7.44 -0.36
CA GLY A 78 1.74 7.03 0.63
C GLY A 78 2.89 8.02 0.75
N MET A 79 3.37 8.22 1.96
CA MET A 79 4.61 8.93 2.26
C MET A 79 5.46 8.09 3.19
N GLY A 80 6.71 7.85 2.77
CA GLY A 80 7.72 7.14 3.56
C GLY A 80 8.93 8.01 3.83
N LYS A 81 9.55 7.85 4.99
CA LYS A 81 10.84 8.43 5.32
C LYS A 81 11.70 7.39 6.02
N VAL A 82 12.86 7.11 5.45
CA VAL A 82 13.87 6.25 6.07
C VAL A 82 15.13 7.07 6.30
N THR A 83 15.64 7.07 7.52
CA THR A 83 16.89 7.75 7.88
C THR A 83 17.89 6.72 8.39
N ALA A 84 19.01 6.61 7.72
CA ALA A 84 20.13 5.75 8.09
C ALA A 84 21.39 6.59 8.35
N LYS A 85 22.20 6.15 9.33
CA LYS A 85 23.50 6.75 9.64
C LYS A 85 24.59 5.76 9.35
N THR A 86 25.58 6.18 8.58
CA THR A 86 26.79 5.40 8.32
C THR A 86 27.96 6.03 9.09
N TYR A 87 28.59 5.21 9.91
CA TYR A 87 29.73 5.61 10.73
C TYR A 87 31.01 5.15 10.04
N ASN A 88 31.82 6.08 9.57
CA ASN A 88 33.09 5.82 8.92
C ASN A 88 34.22 6.41 9.80
N ASP A 89 34.83 5.59 10.66
CA ASP A 89 35.99 6.02 11.45
C ASP A 89 37.28 5.92 10.56
N PRO A 90 38.10 6.99 10.44
CA PRO A 90 38.08 8.29 11.14
C PRO A 90 37.19 9.37 10.47
N ASN A 91 36.36 9.05 9.50
CA ASN A 91 35.57 10.00 8.74
C ASN A 91 34.27 10.41 9.47
N PRO A 92 33.70 11.58 9.12
CA PRO A 92 32.45 12.05 9.72
C PRO A 92 31.26 11.13 9.39
N VAL A 93 30.28 11.14 10.27
CA VAL A 93 29.01 10.41 10.08
C VAL A 93 28.30 10.95 8.86
N ILE A 94 27.89 10.03 7.96
CA ILE A 94 27.01 10.36 6.84
C ILE A 94 25.58 9.98 7.23
N THR A 95 24.69 10.94 7.16
CA THR A 95 23.25 10.71 7.35
C THR A 95 22.56 10.67 5.98
N THR A 96 21.97 9.52 5.66
CA THR A 96 21.17 9.36 4.43
C THR A 96 19.70 9.31 4.80
N THR A 97 18.91 10.20 4.20
CA THR A 97 17.45 10.22 4.35
C THR A 97 16.80 9.95 3.00
N THR A 98 16.04 8.88 2.92
CA THR A 98 15.21 8.57 1.74
C THR A 98 13.76 8.96 2.05
N LYS A 99 13.20 9.85 1.25
CA LYS A 99 11.79 10.26 1.28
C LYS A 99 11.09 9.66 0.07
N THR A 100 10.09 8.83 0.28
CA THR A 100 9.35 8.16 -0.81
C THR A 100 7.92 8.69 -0.84
N THR A 101 7.46 9.08 -2.03
CA THR A 101 6.05 9.36 -2.29
C THR A 101 5.50 8.25 -3.16
N THR A 102 4.38 7.67 -2.74
CA THR A 102 3.67 6.61 -3.47
C THR A 102 2.28 7.09 -3.84
N ILE A 103 1.90 6.88 -5.09
CA ILE A 103 0.53 7.09 -5.58
C ILE A 103 0.09 5.86 -6.34
N GLY A 104 -1.20 5.56 -6.28
CA GLY A 104 -1.74 4.41 -6.98
C GLY A 104 -3.25 4.32 -6.94
N PHE A 105 -3.74 3.25 -7.50
CA PHE A 105 -5.16 2.91 -7.47
C PHE A 105 -5.33 1.40 -7.44
N ALA A 106 -6.42 0.95 -6.84
CA ALA A 106 -6.75 -0.45 -6.71
C ALA A 106 -8.25 -0.67 -6.89
N PRO A 107 -8.74 -0.96 -8.12
CA PRO A 107 -10.08 -1.48 -8.31
C PRO A 107 -10.18 -2.87 -7.69
N TYR A 108 -11.33 -3.16 -7.08
CA TYR A 108 -11.58 -4.45 -6.45
C TYR A 108 -13.03 -4.92 -6.63
N PHE A 109 -13.18 -6.23 -6.58
CA PHE A 109 -14.48 -6.90 -6.43
C PHE A 109 -14.54 -7.47 -5.02
N ARG A 110 -15.57 -7.08 -4.26
CA ARG A 110 -15.81 -7.56 -2.89
C ARG A 110 -16.84 -8.67 -2.88
N TYR A 111 -16.52 -9.74 -2.16
CA TYR A 111 -17.46 -10.80 -1.83
C TYR A 111 -17.54 -10.98 -0.32
N VAL A 112 -18.74 -10.72 0.25
CA VAL A 112 -19.05 -10.99 1.66
C VAL A 112 -19.48 -12.45 1.76
N PHE A 113 -18.68 -13.26 2.43
CA PHE A 113 -18.90 -14.70 2.54
C PHE A 113 -19.51 -15.15 3.87
N ALA A 114 -19.49 -14.27 4.89
CA ALA A 114 -20.12 -14.54 6.19
C ALA A 114 -20.57 -13.23 6.83
N GLU A 115 -21.70 -13.30 7.54
CA GLU A 115 -22.23 -12.23 8.35
C GLU A 115 -22.69 -12.82 9.71
N VAL A 116 -22.23 -12.21 10.80
CA VAL A 116 -22.58 -12.60 12.16
C VAL A 116 -22.83 -11.32 12.96
N ASP A 117 -24.08 -11.10 13.34
CA ASP A 117 -24.53 -9.86 13.99
C ASP A 117 -24.12 -8.62 13.16
N ASN A 118 -23.30 -7.75 13.75
CA ASN A 118 -22.81 -6.54 13.09
C ASN A 118 -21.48 -6.75 12.31
N PHE A 119 -20.95 -7.98 12.28
CA PHE A 119 -19.72 -8.29 11.58
C PHE A 119 -20.00 -8.90 10.22
N LYS A 120 -19.33 -8.37 9.19
CA LYS A 120 -19.27 -8.96 7.85
C LYS A 120 -17.83 -9.36 7.55
N PHE A 121 -17.65 -10.59 7.07
CA PHE A 121 -16.35 -11.10 6.61
C PHE A 121 -16.36 -11.12 5.10
N TYR A 122 -15.34 -10.52 4.50
CA TYR A 122 -15.26 -10.37 3.07
C TYR A 122 -13.89 -10.75 2.51
N ALA A 123 -13.84 -10.94 1.21
CA ALA A 123 -12.62 -11.03 0.44
C ALA A 123 -12.72 -10.07 -0.75
N ASP A 124 -11.68 -9.27 -0.93
CA ASP A 124 -11.54 -8.35 -2.05
C ASP A 124 -10.57 -8.96 -3.07
N ALA A 125 -11.10 -9.34 -4.25
CA ALA A 125 -10.28 -9.64 -5.41
C ALA A 125 -9.89 -8.29 -6.05
N ARG A 126 -8.60 -7.94 -6.02
CA ARG A 126 -8.13 -6.60 -6.40
C ARG A 126 -7.02 -6.64 -7.42
N ILE A 127 -6.99 -5.60 -8.23
CA ILE A 127 -5.89 -5.26 -9.11
C ILE A 127 -5.28 -3.99 -8.55
N GLU A 128 -3.97 -3.97 -8.35
CA GLU A 128 -3.27 -2.85 -7.75
C GLU A 128 -2.22 -2.30 -8.71
N TYR A 129 -2.15 -0.99 -8.81
CA TYR A 129 -1.11 -0.29 -9.53
C TYR A 129 -0.56 0.83 -8.65
N LEU A 130 0.73 0.74 -8.33
CA LEU A 130 1.43 1.70 -7.47
C LEU A 130 2.64 2.26 -8.20
N MET A 131 2.91 3.54 -8.01
CA MET A 131 4.11 4.22 -8.46
C MET A 131 4.76 4.95 -7.29
N SER A 132 6.02 4.62 -7.02
CA SER A 132 6.83 5.19 -5.97
C SER A 132 7.98 6.00 -6.53
N THR A 133 8.16 7.19 -5.99
CA THR A 133 9.22 8.12 -6.38
C THR A 133 10.02 8.51 -5.14
N PRO A 134 11.19 7.89 -4.89
CA PRO A 134 12.06 8.26 -3.81
C PRO A 134 12.93 9.47 -4.15
N LYS A 135 13.23 10.26 -3.11
CA LYS A 135 14.28 11.30 -3.10
C LYS A 135 15.27 10.95 -2.00
N ILE A 136 16.53 10.98 -2.33
CA ILE A 136 17.63 10.62 -1.43
C ILE A 136 18.39 11.89 -1.07
N GLU A 137 18.45 12.19 0.23
CA GLU A 137 19.18 13.32 0.81
C GLU A 137 20.38 12.74 1.56
N GLY A 138 21.59 13.10 1.15
CA GLY A 138 22.83 12.79 1.86
C GLY A 138 23.33 14.03 2.60
N GLU A 139 23.56 13.93 3.90
CA GLU A 139 24.12 15.01 4.72
C GLU A 139 25.48 14.56 5.30
N GLN A 140 26.49 15.38 5.05
CA GLN A 140 27.83 15.20 5.59
C GLN A 140 28.43 16.57 5.97
N SER A 141 28.87 16.71 7.21
CA SER A 141 29.54 17.94 7.70
C SER A 141 28.75 19.24 7.43
N GLY A 142 27.41 19.17 7.51
CA GLY A 142 26.52 20.33 7.30
C GLY A 142 26.22 20.64 5.82
N THR A 143 26.72 19.86 4.88
CA THR A 143 26.37 19.95 3.46
C THR A 143 25.34 18.88 3.12
N THR A 144 24.22 19.31 2.52
CA THR A 144 23.15 18.40 2.07
C THR A 144 23.13 18.34 0.56
N VAL A 145 23.14 17.14 0.01
CA VAL A 145 22.97 16.86 -1.41
C VAL A 145 21.69 16.05 -1.59
N THR A 146 20.83 16.46 -2.52
CA THR A 146 19.57 15.76 -2.84
C THR A 146 19.64 15.23 -4.26
N VAL A 147 19.31 13.95 -4.42
CA VAL A 147 19.22 13.27 -5.71
C VAL A 147 17.89 12.54 -5.83
N ASP A 148 17.39 12.45 -7.06
CA ASP A 148 16.23 11.60 -7.33
C ASP A 148 16.65 10.12 -7.27
N GLY A 149 15.92 9.33 -6.51
CA GLY A 149 16.14 7.89 -6.44
C GLY A 149 15.45 7.11 -7.57
N PRO A 150 15.66 5.80 -7.62
CA PRO A 150 15.07 4.94 -8.65
C PRO A 150 13.54 4.92 -8.53
N LYS A 151 12.83 5.17 -9.64
CA LYS A 151 11.37 5.10 -9.69
C LYS A 151 10.93 3.65 -9.77
N THR A 152 9.99 3.27 -8.91
CA THR A 152 9.44 1.92 -8.88
C THR A 152 7.97 1.94 -9.27
N THR A 153 7.58 1.04 -10.15
CA THR A 153 6.19 0.77 -10.52
C THR A 153 5.86 -0.66 -10.14
N ASN A 154 4.80 -0.83 -9.36
CA ASN A 154 4.32 -2.14 -8.93
C ASN A 154 2.93 -2.39 -9.53
N PHE A 155 2.72 -3.57 -10.07
CA PHE A 155 1.43 -4.07 -10.53
C PHE A 155 1.14 -5.38 -9.79
N GLY A 156 0.01 -5.44 -9.11
CA GLY A 156 -0.41 -6.61 -8.35
C GLY A 156 -1.81 -7.06 -8.70
N VAL A 157 -2.06 -8.35 -8.55
CA VAL A 157 -3.38 -8.97 -8.57
C VAL A 157 -3.44 -9.94 -7.40
N GLY A 158 -4.45 -9.80 -6.57
CA GLY A 158 -4.52 -10.63 -5.37
C GLY A 158 -5.90 -10.69 -4.74
N ILE A 159 -5.99 -11.49 -3.68
CA ILE A 159 -7.18 -11.60 -2.83
C ILE A 159 -6.79 -11.17 -1.42
N VAL A 160 -7.49 -10.18 -0.89
CA VAL A 160 -7.26 -9.63 0.44
C VAL A 160 -8.48 -9.89 1.31
N PRO A 161 -8.38 -10.73 2.34
CA PRO A 161 -9.45 -10.93 3.30
C PRO A 161 -9.58 -9.71 4.22
N GLY A 162 -10.82 -9.48 4.66
CA GLY A 162 -11.11 -8.40 5.59
C GLY A 162 -12.36 -8.66 6.41
N MET A 163 -12.57 -7.76 7.37
CA MET A 163 -13.80 -7.73 8.13
C MET A 163 -14.32 -6.30 8.22
N GLN A 164 -15.63 -6.19 8.27
CA GLN A 164 -16.36 -4.95 8.48
C GLN A 164 -17.19 -5.08 9.74
N TYR A 165 -17.21 -4.04 10.55
CA TYR A 165 -18.10 -3.91 11.68
C TYR A 165 -19.05 -2.72 11.47
N ASN A 166 -20.34 -2.99 11.46
CA ASN A 166 -21.36 -1.95 11.29
C ASN A 166 -21.59 -1.24 12.62
N LEU A 167 -21.17 0.02 12.70
CA LEU A 167 -21.39 0.88 13.86
C LEU A 167 -22.83 1.39 13.92
N THR A 168 -23.38 1.70 12.75
CA THR A 168 -24.78 2.09 12.52
C THR A 168 -25.23 1.49 11.19
N ASP A 169 -26.49 1.74 10.80
CA ASP A 169 -27.00 1.31 9.48
C ASP A 169 -26.21 1.91 8.31
N ASN A 170 -25.61 3.08 8.50
CA ASN A 170 -24.89 3.81 7.46
C ASN A 170 -23.36 3.87 7.67
N ILE A 171 -22.86 3.67 8.89
CA ILE A 171 -21.44 3.82 9.22
C ILE A 171 -20.85 2.47 9.58
N SER A 172 -19.78 2.11 8.92
CA SER A 172 -19.01 0.91 9.22
C SER A 172 -17.52 1.20 9.40
N MET A 173 -16.88 0.36 10.19
CA MET A 173 -15.44 0.29 10.34
C MET A 173 -14.95 -0.96 9.63
N ASN A 174 -13.98 -0.81 8.74
CA ASN A 174 -13.39 -1.90 8.00
C ASN A 174 -11.96 -2.16 8.47
N GLY A 175 -11.62 -3.42 8.60
CA GLY A 175 -10.25 -3.89 8.83
C GLY A 175 -9.84 -4.82 7.69
N ALA A 176 -8.80 -4.48 6.95
CA ALA A 176 -8.20 -5.39 5.99
C ALA A 176 -7.04 -6.13 6.65
N LEU A 177 -7.05 -7.45 6.49
CA LEU A 177 -6.01 -8.34 7.01
C LEU A 177 -4.95 -8.53 5.92
N ASN A 178 -4.04 -7.58 5.82
CA ASN A 178 -2.94 -7.65 4.84
C ASN A 178 -1.88 -8.71 5.20
N ILE A 179 -2.13 -9.46 6.27
CA ILE A 179 -1.26 -10.57 6.70
C ILE A 179 -1.37 -11.80 5.79
N LEU A 180 -2.45 -11.91 5.04
CA LEU A 180 -2.70 -13.04 4.14
C LEU A 180 -2.90 -12.50 2.73
N GLU A 181 -1.90 -12.71 1.88
CA GLU A 181 -1.92 -12.28 0.49
C GLU A 181 -1.70 -13.49 -0.42
N LEU A 182 -2.58 -13.67 -1.38
CA LEU A 182 -2.44 -14.63 -2.46
C LEU A 182 -2.50 -13.85 -3.75
N GLY A 183 -1.43 -13.84 -4.53
CA GLY A 183 -1.46 -13.09 -5.76
C GLY A 183 -0.19 -13.13 -6.59
N PHE A 184 -0.23 -12.37 -7.64
CA PHE A 184 0.88 -12.08 -8.53
C PHE A 184 1.26 -10.59 -8.40
N ALA A 185 2.55 -10.32 -8.30
CA ALA A 185 3.10 -8.97 -8.33
C ALA A 185 4.18 -8.87 -9.40
N SER A 186 4.23 -7.72 -10.07
CA SER A 186 5.30 -7.38 -10.99
C SER A 186 5.82 -5.99 -10.62
N GLU A 187 7.09 -5.91 -10.28
CA GLU A 187 7.78 -4.67 -9.97
C GLU A 187 8.71 -4.28 -11.11
N LYS A 188 8.66 -3.03 -11.51
CA LYS A 188 9.59 -2.42 -12.44
C LYS A 188 10.27 -1.23 -11.77
N THR A 189 11.59 -1.30 -11.63
CA THR A 189 12.42 -0.22 -11.10
C THR A 189 13.24 0.40 -12.23
N VAL A 190 13.20 1.73 -12.30
CA VAL A 190 13.94 2.52 -13.27
C VAL A 190 14.88 3.47 -12.54
N THR A 191 16.19 3.27 -12.73
CA THR A 191 17.25 4.13 -12.21
C THR A 191 17.83 4.92 -13.38
N LYS A 192 17.81 6.25 -13.29
CA LYS A 192 18.35 7.13 -14.30
C LYS A 192 19.74 7.61 -13.93
N ASP A 193 20.53 7.88 -14.97
CA ASP A 193 21.86 8.49 -14.86
C ASP A 193 22.83 7.69 -13.98
N VAL A 194 22.83 6.38 -14.17
CA VAL A 194 23.64 5.42 -13.37
C VAL A 194 25.15 5.71 -13.47
N ASP A 195 25.61 6.31 -14.57
CA ASP A 195 27.00 6.56 -14.90
C ASP A 195 27.35 8.04 -15.12
N GLY A 196 26.42 8.97 -14.88
CA GLY A 196 26.60 10.39 -15.18
C GLY A 196 26.60 10.73 -16.67
N GLN A 197 26.23 9.75 -17.53
CA GLN A 197 26.16 9.89 -18.99
C GLN A 197 24.72 9.80 -19.51
N GLY A 198 23.73 9.77 -18.62
CA GLY A 198 22.33 9.66 -18.96
C GLY A 198 21.84 8.24 -19.19
N THR A 199 22.62 7.24 -18.80
CA THR A 199 22.24 5.82 -18.91
C THR A 199 21.08 5.48 -17.98
N GLU A 200 20.09 4.77 -18.50
CA GLU A 200 18.93 4.30 -17.74
C GLU A 200 19.03 2.79 -17.53
N LEU A 201 19.00 2.37 -16.25
CA LEU A 201 18.91 0.97 -15.87
C LEU A 201 17.46 0.62 -15.54
N THR A 202 16.92 -0.40 -16.18
CA THR A 202 15.59 -0.93 -15.89
C THR A 202 15.71 -2.36 -15.36
N GLU A 203 15.20 -2.58 -14.18
CA GLU A 203 15.06 -3.90 -13.56
C GLU A 203 13.59 -4.29 -13.49
N LYS A 204 13.28 -5.55 -13.73
CA LYS A 204 11.93 -6.08 -13.60
C LYS A 204 11.94 -7.38 -12.83
N THR A 205 11.16 -7.43 -11.75
CA THR A 205 10.95 -8.61 -10.91
C THR A 205 9.49 -9.03 -10.99
N ASN A 206 9.23 -10.33 -11.07
CA ASN A 206 7.88 -10.88 -11.01
C ASN A 206 7.84 -11.88 -9.88
N GLU A 207 6.81 -11.79 -9.06
CA GLU A 207 6.58 -12.68 -7.92
C GLU A 207 5.18 -13.27 -8.02
N PHE A 208 5.07 -14.56 -7.72
CA PHE A 208 3.80 -15.24 -7.51
C PHE A 208 3.89 -15.99 -6.20
N GLY A 209 2.94 -15.78 -5.33
CA GLY A 209 3.00 -16.43 -4.04
C GLY A 209 1.73 -16.35 -3.21
N PHE A 210 1.75 -17.19 -2.21
CA PHE A 210 0.93 -17.11 -1.03
C PHE A 210 1.85 -16.76 0.13
N GLY A 211 1.59 -15.64 0.79
CA GLY A 211 2.46 -15.13 1.82
C GLY A 211 1.72 -14.55 3.00
N VAL A 212 2.47 -14.40 4.09
CA VAL A 212 2.05 -13.66 5.28
C VAL A 212 2.92 -12.43 5.37
N ASN A 213 2.30 -11.25 5.23
CA ASN A 213 3.00 -9.99 5.30
C ASN A 213 2.82 -9.39 6.71
N TYR A 214 3.93 -9.22 7.45
CA TYR A 214 3.92 -8.63 8.78
C TYR A 214 4.24 -7.13 8.79
N ALA A 215 4.63 -6.54 7.66
CA ALA A 215 5.08 -5.15 7.59
C ALA A 215 3.92 -4.14 7.73
N THR A 216 2.72 -4.50 7.24
CA THR A 216 1.50 -3.70 7.39
C THR A 216 0.33 -4.60 7.76
N PRO A 217 0.28 -5.10 9.00
CA PRO A 217 -0.59 -6.21 9.34
C PRO A 217 -2.08 -5.88 9.29
N ILE A 218 -2.46 -4.66 9.63
CA ILE A 218 -3.88 -4.27 9.70
C ILE A 218 -4.02 -2.83 9.23
N THR A 219 -4.93 -2.59 8.28
CA THR A 219 -5.41 -1.25 7.95
C THR A 219 -6.82 -1.07 8.49
N ILE A 220 -7.09 0.09 9.07
CA ILE A 220 -8.42 0.45 9.59
C ILE A 220 -8.99 1.57 8.74
N GLY A 221 -10.23 1.42 8.34
CA GLY A 221 -10.96 2.41 7.57
C GLY A 221 -12.37 2.63 8.10
N PHE A 222 -12.93 3.78 7.75
CA PHE A 222 -14.33 4.11 8.02
C PHE A 222 -15.03 4.34 6.69
N PHE A 223 -16.26 3.83 6.61
CA PHE A 223 -17.08 3.88 5.41
C PHE A 223 -18.46 4.35 5.75
N TYR A 224 -19.02 5.15 4.86
CA TYR A 224 -20.42 5.59 4.90
C TYR A 224 -21.16 5.00 3.71
N THR A 225 -22.27 4.34 3.97
CA THR A 225 -23.16 3.73 2.98
C THR A 225 -24.45 4.58 2.90
N PHE A 226 -24.83 4.94 1.68
CA PHE A 226 -26.00 5.76 1.41
C PHE A 226 -27.28 4.93 1.29
#